data_a5d9c79ca1d146fee429172325ad90d0
#
_entry.id   a5d9c79ca1d146fee429172325ad90d0
#
_cell.length_a   1.000
_cell.length_b   1.000
_cell.length_c   1.000
_cell.angle_alpha   90.00
_cell.angle_beta   90.00
_cell.angle_gamma   90.00
#
_symmetry.space_group_name_H-M   'P 1'
#
loop_
_entity.id
_entity.type
_entity.pdbx_description
1 polymer ?
#
loop_
_entity_poly.entity_id
_entity_poly.type
_entity_poly.pdbx_seq_one_letter_code
_entity_poly.pdbx_strand_id
1 'polypeptide(L)'
;MQLDECQLAEFEERGFLFFPGLLEADEVICLQEPMAEILRRQGPEVIREEGDPTAARLVFGAHVFSEPYRRLALLPRLLHPVRQLLQDEVYLHQTRLNPKQGFGGGAAWDWHQDYPPWRAIDGMAEPRCIMATVFIDDCSAVKSPLLVIPGSHRHGLMEAKLHEDARGKGYDLMHVDPQTMERLASQNGIEALVGPAGSVGFVHCNVLHGSANNVSPWRRAIMYLIYNAVSNACSGTERAWYHNNRDFTPLQALADDCLKTRSQ
;
A
#
# COMPACT_ATOMS: atom_id res chain seq x y z
N MET A 1 -1.44 -15.83 11.11
CA MET A 1 -1.16 -14.92 12.25
C MET A 1 -2.49 -14.33 12.72
N GLN A 2 -2.68 -14.19 14.02
CA GLN A 2 -3.77 -13.42 14.62
C GLN A 2 -3.16 -12.31 15.46
N LEU A 3 -3.83 -11.16 15.51
CA LEU A 3 -3.44 -10.04 16.36
C LEU A 3 -3.97 -10.29 17.77
N ASP A 4 -3.16 -9.95 18.78
CA ASP A 4 -3.58 -9.93 20.16
C ASP A 4 -4.29 -8.63 20.55
N GLU A 5 -4.83 -8.56 21.78
CA GLU A 5 -5.58 -7.38 22.25
C GLU A 5 -4.70 -6.11 22.30
N CYS A 6 -3.41 -6.25 22.62
CA CYS A 6 -2.49 -5.11 22.67
C CYS A 6 -2.25 -4.54 21.25
N GLN A 7 -2.09 -5.42 20.27
CA GLN A 7 -1.91 -5.03 18.86
C GLN A 7 -3.18 -4.39 18.29
N LEU A 8 -4.37 -4.92 18.63
CA LEU A 8 -5.64 -4.31 18.24
C LEU A 8 -5.78 -2.90 18.84
N ALA A 9 -5.48 -2.74 20.15
CA ALA A 9 -5.51 -1.44 20.82
C ALA A 9 -4.46 -0.47 20.22
N GLU A 10 -3.25 -0.96 19.92
CA GLU A 10 -2.22 -0.16 19.23
C GLU A 10 -2.70 0.32 17.86
N PHE A 11 -3.35 -0.55 17.08
CA PHE A 11 -3.90 -0.15 15.79
C PHE A 11 -4.99 0.92 15.93
N GLU A 12 -5.90 0.79 16.89
CA GLU A 12 -6.93 1.81 17.15
C GLU A 12 -6.32 3.14 17.58
N GLU A 13 -5.25 3.13 18.35
CA GLU A 13 -4.58 4.35 18.79
C GLU A 13 -3.77 5.00 17.69
N ARG A 14 -2.93 4.22 16.99
CA ARG A 14 -1.92 4.72 16.06
C ARG A 14 -2.37 4.72 14.60
N GLY A 15 -3.33 3.86 14.23
CA GLY A 15 -3.81 3.66 12.86
C GLY A 15 -2.91 2.77 12.02
N PHE A 16 -1.87 2.18 12.59
CA PHE A 16 -1.02 1.23 11.90
C PHE A 16 -0.31 0.28 12.86
N LEU A 17 0.09 -0.88 12.33
CA LEU A 17 1.01 -1.83 12.95
C LEU A 17 2.18 -2.09 12.01
N PHE A 18 3.34 -2.41 12.55
CA PHE A 18 4.51 -2.76 11.75
C PHE A 18 5.22 -3.99 12.31
N PHE A 19 5.48 -4.97 11.45
CA PHE A 19 6.10 -6.26 11.77
C PHE A 19 7.38 -6.43 10.94
N PRO A 20 8.56 -6.09 11.50
CA PRO A 20 9.81 -6.29 10.80
C PRO A 20 10.09 -7.77 10.51
N GLY A 21 10.43 -8.10 9.26
CA GLY A 21 10.82 -9.45 8.85
C GLY A 21 9.74 -10.53 9.04
N LEU A 22 8.45 -10.19 8.82
CA LEU A 22 7.35 -11.14 8.94
C LEU A 22 7.41 -12.27 7.90
N LEU A 23 7.91 -11.98 6.70
CA LEU A 23 8.16 -12.98 5.66
C LEU A 23 9.60 -13.51 5.77
N GLU A 24 9.78 -14.78 5.50
CA GLU A 24 11.08 -15.43 5.49
C GLU A 24 11.87 -15.12 4.21
N ALA A 25 13.17 -15.37 4.21
CA ALA A 25 14.06 -15.00 3.10
C ALA A 25 13.68 -15.67 1.77
N ASP A 26 13.27 -16.93 1.79
CA ASP A 26 12.82 -17.67 0.61
C ASP A 26 11.51 -17.13 0.03
N GLU A 27 10.60 -16.67 0.88
CA GLU A 27 9.36 -16.01 0.48
C GLU A 27 9.64 -14.66 -0.18
N VAL A 28 10.59 -13.90 0.36
CA VAL A 28 11.05 -12.63 -0.24
C VAL A 28 11.68 -12.89 -1.62
N ILE A 29 12.53 -13.91 -1.75
CA ILE A 29 13.14 -14.29 -3.03
C ILE A 29 12.05 -14.62 -4.06
N CYS A 30 11.02 -15.39 -3.68
CA CYS A 30 9.88 -15.71 -4.54
C CYS A 30 9.17 -14.45 -5.08
N LEU A 31 9.08 -13.39 -4.28
CA LEU A 31 8.49 -12.11 -4.68
C LEU A 31 9.44 -11.24 -5.52
N GLN A 32 10.74 -11.35 -5.31
CA GLN A 32 11.76 -10.61 -6.07
C GLN A 32 12.00 -11.18 -7.48
N GLU A 33 11.89 -12.49 -7.66
CA GLU A 33 12.13 -13.16 -8.95
C GLU A 33 11.34 -12.54 -10.12
N PRO A 34 10.01 -12.32 -10.05
CA PRO A 34 9.25 -11.77 -11.16
C PRO A 34 9.39 -10.24 -11.35
N MET A 35 10.05 -9.53 -10.45
CA MET A 35 10.10 -8.06 -10.42
C MET A 35 10.58 -7.46 -11.75
N ALA A 36 11.65 -7.98 -12.33
CA ALA A 36 12.21 -7.42 -13.54
C ALA A 36 11.25 -7.52 -14.74
N GLU A 37 10.46 -8.58 -14.81
CA GLU A 37 9.42 -8.76 -15.84
C GLU A 37 8.25 -7.80 -15.57
N ILE A 38 7.77 -7.73 -14.33
CA ILE A 38 6.67 -6.85 -13.92
C ILE A 38 6.98 -5.40 -14.26
N LEU A 39 8.19 -4.91 -13.94
CA LEU A 39 8.57 -3.52 -14.17
C LEU A 39 8.76 -3.15 -15.65
N ARG A 40 9.00 -4.14 -16.52
CA ARG A 40 9.11 -3.94 -17.98
C ARG A 40 7.77 -3.97 -18.72
N ARG A 41 6.68 -4.34 -18.06
CA ARG A 41 5.36 -4.40 -18.69
C ARG A 41 5.01 -3.06 -19.35
N GLN A 42 4.29 -3.16 -20.46
CA GLN A 42 3.77 -2.00 -21.22
C GLN A 42 2.25 -2.10 -21.22
N GLY A 43 1.60 -1.36 -20.36
CA GLY A 43 0.15 -1.37 -20.25
C GLY A 43 -0.35 -0.16 -19.47
N PRO A 44 -1.64 0.13 -19.53
CA PRO A 44 -2.23 1.27 -18.82
C PRO A 44 -2.15 1.14 -17.30
N GLU A 45 -1.93 -0.09 -16.79
CA GLU A 45 -1.70 -0.38 -15.38
C GLU A 45 -0.30 0.02 -14.88
N VAL A 46 0.61 0.45 -15.78
CA VAL A 46 1.98 0.85 -15.44
C VAL A 46 2.13 2.35 -15.59
N ILE A 47 2.38 3.02 -14.48
CA ILE A 47 2.71 4.44 -14.45
C ILE A 47 4.22 4.59 -14.46
N ARG A 48 4.73 5.47 -15.33
CA ARG A 48 6.15 5.75 -15.47
C ARG A 48 6.56 6.99 -14.69
N GLU A 49 7.83 7.08 -14.31
CA GLU A 49 8.38 8.30 -13.74
C GLU A 49 8.38 9.43 -14.79
N GLU A 50 8.10 10.67 -14.37
CA GLU A 50 7.98 11.82 -15.27
C GLU A 50 9.28 12.12 -16.03
N GLY A 51 10.42 11.96 -15.34
CA GLY A 51 11.75 12.22 -15.92
C GLY A 51 12.39 11.01 -16.62
N ASP A 52 11.79 9.80 -16.51
CA ASP A 52 12.31 8.58 -17.11
C ASP A 52 11.17 7.64 -17.53
N PRO A 53 10.76 7.68 -18.80
CA PRO A 53 9.67 6.84 -19.29
C PRO A 53 9.99 5.33 -19.30
N THR A 54 11.22 4.94 -19.02
CA THR A 54 11.61 3.53 -18.88
C THR A 54 11.45 3.02 -17.45
N ALA A 55 11.51 3.92 -16.46
CA ALA A 55 11.35 3.59 -15.05
C ALA A 55 9.89 3.52 -14.64
N ALA A 56 9.48 2.40 -14.04
CA ALA A 56 8.16 2.28 -13.46
C ALA A 56 8.09 3.03 -12.11
N ARG A 57 7.09 3.91 -11.98
CA ARG A 57 6.72 4.59 -10.74
C ARG A 57 5.76 3.74 -9.91
N LEU A 58 4.75 3.17 -10.58
CA LEU A 58 3.78 2.21 -10.03
C LEU A 58 3.45 1.14 -11.05
N VAL A 59 3.19 -0.05 -10.56
CA VAL A 59 2.53 -1.10 -11.33
C VAL A 59 1.31 -1.56 -10.55
N PHE A 60 0.13 -1.33 -11.11
CA PHE A 60 -1.12 -1.79 -10.54
C PHE A 60 -1.42 -3.23 -10.95
N GLY A 61 -2.23 -3.93 -10.15
CA GLY A 61 -2.79 -5.22 -10.52
C GLY A 61 -1.78 -6.37 -10.62
N ALA A 62 -0.58 -6.27 -10.01
CA ALA A 62 0.44 -7.30 -10.10
C ALA A 62 -0.05 -8.71 -9.72
N HIS A 63 -1.03 -8.81 -8.84
CA HIS A 63 -1.67 -10.07 -8.42
C HIS A 63 -2.44 -10.79 -9.54
N VAL A 64 -2.81 -10.08 -10.62
CA VAL A 64 -3.57 -10.66 -11.74
C VAL A 64 -2.65 -11.40 -12.71
N PHE A 65 -1.43 -10.91 -12.91
CA PHE A 65 -0.50 -11.44 -13.91
C PHE A 65 0.79 -12.04 -13.33
N SER A 66 0.91 -12.09 -12.00
CA SER A 66 2.05 -12.71 -11.31
C SER A 66 1.55 -13.60 -10.17
N GLU A 67 1.81 -14.90 -10.32
CA GLU A 67 1.37 -15.91 -9.36
C GLU A 67 1.93 -15.70 -7.94
N PRO A 68 3.23 -15.34 -7.74
CA PRO A 68 3.72 -15.00 -6.41
C PRO A 68 2.95 -13.85 -5.75
N TYR A 69 2.61 -12.79 -6.49
CA TYR A 69 1.85 -11.66 -5.96
C TYR A 69 0.36 -11.99 -5.72
N ARG A 70 -0.21 -12.91 -6.50
CA ARG A 70 -1.55 -13.45 -6.24
C ARG A 70 -1.56 -14.23 -4.93
N ARG A 71 -0.58 -15.12 -4.71
CA ARG A 71 -0.45 -15.88 -3.46
C ARG A 71 -0.21 -14.97 -2.27
N LEU A 72 0.63 -13.93 -2.42
CA LEU A 72 0.86 -12.94 -1.38
C LEU A 72 -0.45 -12.30 -0.90
N ALA A 73 -1.35 -11.93 -1.82
CA ALA A 73 -2.65 -11.35 -1.47
C ALA A 73 -3.56 -12.31 -0.68
N LEU A 74 -3.31 -13.61 -0.75
CA LEU A 74 -4.08 -14.65 -0.07
C LEU A 74 -3.33 -15.28 1.12
N LEU A 75 -2.17 -14.73 1.49
CA LEU A 75 -1.36 -15.24 2.58
C LEU A 75 -2.07 -15.08 3.93
N PRO A 76 -2.22 -16.15 4.73
CA PRO A 76 -2.94 -16.09 6.02
C PRO A 76 -2.37 -15.05 6.99
N ARG A 77 -1.04 -14.84 6.96
CA ARG A 77 -0.35 -13.85 7.80
C ARG A 77 -0.71 -12.40 7.44
N LEU A 78 -1.27 -12.14 6.25
CA LEU A 78 -1.82 -10.85 5.86
C LEU A 78 -3.34 -10.82 6.00
N LEU A 79 -4.03 -11.86 5.54
CA LEU A 79 -5.48 -11.85 5.43
C LEU A 79 -6.20 -11.92 6.77
N HIS A 80 -5.71 -12.75 7.72
CA HIS A 80 -6.35 -12.88 9.02
C HIS A 80 -6.27 -11.60 9.87
N PRO A 81 -5.10 -10.90 10.00
CA PRO A 81 -5.04 -9.60 10.67
C PRO A 81 -5.99 -8.57 10.07
N VAL A 82 -6.06 -8.49 8.74
CA VAL A 82 -6.95 -7.53 8.08
C VAL A 82 -8.42 -7.80 8.38
N ARG A 83 -8.85 -9.09 8.39
CA ARG A 83 -10.21 -9.47 8.80
C ARG A 83 -10.50 -9.12 10.26
N GLN A 84 -9.52 -9.30 11.16
CA GLN A 84 -9.69 -8.90 12.56
C GLN A 84 -9.86 -7.39 12.70
N LEU A 85 -9.03 -6.60 12.01
CA LEU A 85 -9.07 -5.14 12.06
C LEU A 85 -10.37 -4.57 11.46
N LEU A 86 -10.87 -5.15 10.38
CA LEU A 86 -12.10 -4.72 9.72
C LEU A 86 -13.38 -5.36 10.29
N GLN A 87 -13.23 -6.45 11.07
CA GLN A 87 -14.34 -7.26 11.60
C GLN A 87 -15.32 -7.67 10.49
N ASP A 88 -14.78 -8.08 9.32
CA ASP A 88 -15.55 -8.40 8.13
C ASP A 88 -14.77 -9.37 7.23
N GLU A 89 -15.48 -9.99 6.29
CA GLU A 89 -14.84 -10.57 5.12
C GLU A 89 -14.29 -9.46 4.24
N VAL A 90 -13.23 -9.76 3.49
CA VAL A 90 -12.53 -8.76 2.70
C VAL A 90 -12.34 -9.19 1.26
N TYR A 91 -12.31 -8.20 0.37
CA TYR A 91 -11.89 -8.32 -1.00
C TYR A 91 -10.70 -7.41 -1.28
N LEU A 92 -9.99 -7.64 -2.37
CA LEU A 92 -8.85 -6.84 -2.77
C LEU A 92 -9.32 -5.68 -3.66
N HIS A 93 -9.39 -4.47 -3.09
CA HIS A 93 -9.82 -3.29 -3.82
C HIS A 93 -8.81 -2.86 -4.88
N GLN A 94 -7.51 -2.84 -4.50
CA GLN A 94 -6.43 -2.39 -5.38
C GLN A 94 -5.10 -3.04 -4.96
N THR A 95 -4.16 -3.18 -5.90
CA THR A 95 -2.76 -3.50 -5.57
C THR A 95 -1.82 -2.58 -6.31
N ARG A 96 -0.75 -2.16 -5.63
CA ARG A 96 0.26 -1.24 -6.15
C ARG A 96 1.66 -1.73 -5.81
N LEU A 97 2.47 -2.03 -6.81
CA LEU A 97 3.91 -2.23 -6.63
C LEU A 97 4.61 -0.89 -6.89
N ASN A 98 5.27 -0.34 -5.88
CA ASN A 98 6.02 0.92 -5.95
C ASN A 98 7.52 0.65 -5.87
N PRO A 99 8.23 0.61 -6.99
CA PRO A 99 9.66 0.28 -7.05
C PRO A 99 10.52 1.54 -7.05
N LYS A 100 10.49 2.35 -6.03
CA LYS A 100 11.32 3.56 -5.98
C LYS A 100 12.77 3.28 -6.34
N GLN A 101 13.17 3.66 -7.55
CA GLN A 101 14.55 3.51 -8.03
C GLN A 101 15.49 4.42 -7.23
N GLY A 102 16.78 4.06 -7.19
CA GLY A 102 17.80 4.89 -6.57
C GLY A 102 18.14 6.14 -7.38
N PHE A 103 18.85 7.09 -6.76
CA PHE A 103 19.39 8.30 -7.37
C PHE A 103 18.44 9.10 -8.25
N GLY A 104 17.26 9.41 -7.70
CA GLY A 104 16.30 10.31 -8.38
C GLY A 104 15.31 9.63 -9.30
N GLY A 105 15.42 8.32 -9.55
CA GLY A 105 14.40 7.57 -10.28
C GLY A 105 13.19 7.18 -9.44
N GLY A 106 13.11 7.62 -8.18
CA GLY A 106 12.00 7.36 -7.26
C GLY A 106 11.50 8.65 -6.63
N ALA A 107 10.62 9.37 -7.34
CA ALA A 107 10.09 10.65 -6.89
C ALA A 107 9.25 10.55 -5.60
N ALA A 108 9.13 11.66 -4.86
CA ALA A 108 8.36 11.76 -3.63
C ALA A 108 6.88 11.41 -3.84
N TRP A 109 6.26 11.01 -2.76
CA TRP A 109 4.81 10.96 -2.59
C TRP A 109 4.46 11.96 -1.49
N ASP A 110 3.76 13.01 -1.86
CA ASP A 110 3.37 14.04 -0.92
C ASP A 110 2.40 13.50 0.13
N TRP A 111 2.27 14.22 1.25
CA TRP A 111 1.42 13.81 2.35
C TRP A 111 -0.05 13.75 1.96
N HIS A 112 -0.68 12.59 2.13
CA HIS A 112 -2.05 12.31 1.74
C HIS A 112 -2.70 11.23 2.61
N GLN A 113 -4.01 11.12 2.46
CA GLN A 113 -4.80 9.95 2.82
C GLN A 113 -5.14 9.18 1.54
N ASP A 114 -5.22 7.87 1.60
CA ASP A 114 -5.62 7.06 0.43
C ASP A 114 -7.15 7.07 0.18
N TYR A 115 -7.94 7.24 1.24
CA TYR A 115 -9.40 7.12 1.20
C TYR A 115 -10.13 8.19 0.37
N PRO A 116 -9.72 9.49 0.34
CA PRO A 116 -10.46 10.53 -0.37
C PRO A 116 -10.81 10.21 -1.83
N PRO A 117 -9.88 9.80 -2.70
CA PRO A 117 -10.21 9.41 -4.07
C PRO A 117 -11.08 8.15 -4.16
N TRP A 118 -10.92 7.18 -3.25
CA TRP A 118 -11.77 5.99 -3.24
C TRP A 118 -13.21 6.33 -2.86
N ARG A 119 -13.42 7.26 -1.93
CA ARG A 119 -14.74 7.77 -1.60
C ARG A 119 -15.37 8.53 -2.76
N ALA A 120 -14.63 9.49 -3.31
CA ALA A 120 -15.17 10.45 -4.28
C ALA A 120 -15.43 9.83 -5.67
N ILE A 121 -14.59 8.87 -6.09
CA ILE A 121 -14.60 8.32 -7.46
C ILE A 121 -15.09 6.86 -7.46
N ASP A 122 -14.57 6.03 -6.54
CA ASP A 122 -14.91 4.60 -6.51
C ASP A 122 -16.21 4.34 -5.74
N GLY A 123 -16.76 5.34 -5.02
CA GLY A 123 -17.98 5.19 -4.24
C GLY A 123 -17.81 4.30 -3.00
N MET A 124 -16.61 4.29 -2.40
CA MET A 124 -16.35 3.63 -1.11
C MET A 124 -17.02 4.41 0.00
N ALA A 125 -18.06 3.84 0.62
CA ALA A 125 -18.93 4.58 1.55
C ALA A 125 -18.20 4.94 2.86
N GLU A 126 -17.43 4.04 3.43
CA GLU A 126 -16.77 4.18 4.73
C GLU A 126 -15.25 3.90 4.63
N PRO A 127 -14.42 4.46 5.53
CA PRO A 127 -12.99 4.20 5.55
C PRO A 127 -12.64 2.84 6.18
N ARG A 128 -13.36 1.78 5.81
CA ARG A 128 -13.16 0.40 6.28
C ARG A 128 -12.24 -0.37 5.36
N CYS A 129 -11.02 0.15 5.21
CA CYS A 129 -10.03 -0.34 4.28
C CYS A 129 -8.63 -0.31 4.92
N ILE A 130 -7.88 -1.39 4.75
CA ILE A 130 -6.51 -1.56 5.27
C ILE A 130 -5.54 -1.71 4.11
N MET A 131 -4.48 -0.95 4.14
CA MET A 131 -3.34 -1.08 3.26
C MET A 131 -2.30 -1.98 3.93
N ALA A 132 -2.13 -3.22 3.47
CA ALA A 132 -0.99 -4.03 3.84
C ALA A 132 0.21 -3.65 2.97
N THR A 133 1.30 -3.18 3.61
CA THR A 133 2.55 -2.79 2.95
C THR A 133 3.56 -3.90 3.12
N VAL A 134 4.02 -4.53 2.05
CA VAL A 134 4.99 -5.63 2.07
C VAL A 134 6.29 -5.16 1.45
N PHE A 135 7.37 -5.17 2.22
CA PHE A 135 8.69 -4.74 1.76
C PHE A 135 9.35 -5.84 0.93
N ILE A 136 9.49 -5.58 -0.37
CA ILE A 136 10.16 -6.51 -1.30
C ILE A 136 11.68 -6.31 -1.25
N ASP A 137 12.13 -5.09 -0.98
CA ASP A 137 13.52 -4.74 -0.74
C ASP A 137 13.70 -4.22 0.70
N ASP A 138 14.93 -4.27 1.22
CA ASP A 138 15.25 -3.59 2.47
C ASP A 138 14.93 -2.10 2.39
N CYS A 139 14.31 -1.57 3.42
CA CYS A 139 13.99 -0.17 3.57
C CYS A 139 14.72 0.43 4.76
N SER A 140 15.62 1.36 4.51
CA SER A 140 16.32 2.15 5.53
C SER A 140 15.91 3.62 5.49
N ALA A 141 16.35 4.41 6.45
CA ALA A 141 16.03 5.83 6.52
C ALA A 141 16.41 6.61 5.25
N VAL A 142 17.45 6.17 4.52
CA VAL A 142 17.91 6.83 3.28
C VAL A 142 17.28 6.29 2.00
N LYS A 143 16.53 5.19 2.10
CA LYS A 143 15.84 4.54 0.98
C LYS A 143 14.39 4.98 0.81
N SER A 144 14.04 6.19 1.22
CA SER A 144 12.67 6.72 1.07
C SER A 144 11.60 5.85 1.76
N PRO A 145 11.67 5.68 3.09
CA PRO A 145 10.68 4.91 3.82
C PRO A 145 9.28 5.51 3.69
N LEU A 146 8.26 4.69 3.93
CA LEU A 146 6.92 5.19 4.18
C LEU A 146 6.93 5.96 5.50
N LEU A 147 6.58 7.23 5.44
CA LEU A 147 6.42 8.12 6.58
C LEU A 147 4.94 8.15 6.96
N VAL A 148 4.64 8.05 8.25
CA VAL A 148 3.27 8.07 8.78
C VAL A 148 3.15 9.05 9.93
N ILE A 149 1.96 9.63 10.14
CA ILE A 149 1.63 10.39 11.35
C ILE A 149 0.73 9.52 12.23
N PRO A 150 1.23 9.00 13.36
CA PRO A 150 0.45 8.17 14.27
C PRO A 150 -0.84 8.87 14.72
N GLY A 151 -1.94 8.13 14.81
CA GLY A 151 -3.24 8.62 15.28
C GLY A 151 -3.95 9.59 14.33
N SER A 152 -3.37 9.95 13.18
CA SER A 152 -3.97 10.90 12.23
C SER A 152 -5.29 10.41 11.65
N HIS A 153 -5.51 9.11 11.54
CA HIS A 153 -6.75 8.49 11.06
C HIS A 153 -7.98 8.85 11.91
N ARG A 154 -7.79 9.14 13.20
CA ARG A 154 -8.86 9.50 14.14
C ARG A 154 -9.51 10.87 13.83
N HIS A 155 -8.87 11.69 13.01
CA HIS A 155 -9.42 12.95 12.53
C HIS A 155 -10.38 12.76 11.34
N GLY A 156 -10.62 11.51 10.91
CA GLY A 156 -11.50 11.19 9.79
C GLY A 156 -10.95 11.65 8.45
N LEU A 157 -11.85 11.94 7.53
CA LEU A 157 -11.52 12.47 6.21
C LEU A 157 -11.12 13.95 6.35
N MET A 158 -9.90 14.26 5.96
CA MET A 158 -9.39 15.63 5.95
C MET A 158 -9.78 16.34 4.65
N GLU A 159 -9.95 17.66 4.73
CA GLU A 159 -10.08 18.47 3.52
C GLU A 159 -8.80 18.31 2.69
N ALA A 160 -8.98 17.80 1.50
CA ALA A 160 -7.88 17.56 0.58
C ALA A 160 -8.23 18.14 -0.78
N LYS A 161 -7.27 18.80 -1.44
CA LYS A 161 -7.42 19.34 -2.77
C LYS A 161 -6.75 18.44 -3.78
N LEU A 162 -7.45 18.13 -4.87
CA LEU A 162 -6.82 17.48 -6.01
C LEU A 162 -5.76 18.43 -6.58
N HIS A 163 -4.51 18.00 -6.58
CA HIS A 163 -3.43 18.79 -7.14
C HIS A 163 -3.61 18.85 -8.66
N GLU A 164 -3.60 20.05 -9.27
CA GLU A 164 -3.75 20.21 -10.72
C GLU A 164 -2.65 19.45 -11.48
N ASP A 165 -1.46 19.38 -10.92
CA ASP A 165 -0.31 18.63 -11.47
C ASP A 165 -0.45 17.10 -11.28
N ALA A 166 -1.37 16.61 -10.45
CA ALA A 166 -1.65 15.17 -10.35
C ALA A 166 -2.50 14.65 -11.50
N ARG A 167 -3.23 15.55 -12.19
CA ARG A 167 -3.93 15.25 -13.43
C ARG A 167 -2.92 14.89 -14.52
N GLY A 168 -2.81 13.63 -14.86
CA GLY A 168 -1.87 13.12 -15.85
C GLY A 168 -0.75 12.25 -15.26
N LYS A 169 -0.54 12.24 -13.93
CA LYS A 169 0.40 11.32 -13.26
C LYS A 169 -0.17 9.92 -13.00
N GLY A 170 -1.35 9.63 -13.55
CA GLY A 170 -1.97 8.30 -13.56
C GLY A 170 -2.64 7.87 -12.26
N TYR A 171 -2.76 8.75 -11.26
CA TYR A 171 -3.56 8.53 -10.04
C TYR A 171 -3.96 9.88 -9.42
N ASP A 172 -5.14 9.89 -8.79
CA ASP A 172 -5.68 11.09 -8.16
C ASP A 172 -5.15 11.17 -6.71
N LEU A 173 -4.09 11.94 -6.50
CA LEU A 173 -3.57 12.23 -5.17
C LEU A 173 -4.22 13.50 -4.64
N MET A 174 -4.85 13.39 -3.48
CA MET A 174 -5.47 14.52 -2.79
C MET A 174 -4.60 14.92 -1.59
N HIS A 175 -3.97 16.08 -1.69
CA HIS A 175 -3.06 16.59 -0.68
C HIS A 175 -3.81 17.24 0.48
N VAL A 176 -3.34 16.97 1.69
CA VAL A 176 -3.77 17.68 2.89
C VAL A 176 -3.01 19.00 3.01
N ASP A 177 -3.67 20.04 3.48
CA ASP A 177 -3.05 21.37 3.59
C ASP A 177 -1.87 21.39 4.56
N PRO A 178 -0.84 22.24 4.31
CA PRO A 178 0.38 22.27 5.11
C PRO A 178 0.17 22.63 6.59
N GLN A 179 -0.84 23.44 6.93
CA GLN A 179 -1.10 23.85 8.32
C GLN A 179 -1.66 22.68 9.12
N THR A 180 -2.58 21.92 8.54
CA THR A 180 -3.07 20.66 9.13
C THR A 180 -1.94 19.67 9.32
N MET A 181 -1.04 19.53 8.33
CA MET A 181 0.14 18.67 8.41
C MET A 181 1.06 19.07 9.54
N GLU A 182 1.44 20.36 9.63
CA GLU A 182 2.31 20.90 10.69
C GLU A 182 1.71 20.66 12.07
N ARG A 183 0.43 20.93 12.24
CA ARG A 183 -0.29 20.72 13.51
C ARG A 183 -0.27 19.26 13.95
N LEU A 184 -0.61 18.34 13.04
CA LEU A 184 -0.67 16.91 13.38
C LEU A 184 0.72 16.32 13.60
N ALA A 185 1.71 16.72 12.82
CA ALA A 185 3.09 16.29 13.00
C ALA A 185 3.68 16.82 14.32
N SER A 186 3.34 18.06 14.70
CA SER A 186 3.78 18.63 15.98
C SER A 186 3.15 17.93 17.19
N GLN A 187 1.93 17.42 17.06
CA GLN A 187 1.21 16.74 18.13
C GLN A 187 1.63 15.27 18.28
N ASN A 188 1.77 14.57 17.17
CA ASN A 188 1.89 13.11 17.14
C ASN A 188 3.27 12.61 16.67
N GLY A 189 4.13 13.51 16.18
CA GLY A 189 5.39 13.13 15.53
C GLY A 189 5.20 12.59 14.12
N ILE A 190 6.31 12.22 13.51
CA ILE A 190 6.39 11.51 12.22
C ILE A 190 7.21 10.26 12.45
N GLU A 191 6.70 9.12 12.01
CA GLU A 191 7.43 7.86 12.08
C GLU A 191 7.77 7.34 10.69
N ALA A 192 8.96 6.74 10.57
CA ALA A 192 9.41 6.10 9.34
C ALA A 192 9.32 4.58 9.49
N LEU A 193 8.60 3.91 8.61
CA LEU A 193 8.58 2.45 8.57
C LEU A 193 9.86 1.96 7.90
N VAL A 194 10.79 1.47 8.71
CA VAL A 194 12.09 0.94 8.27
C VAL A 194 12.25 -0.51 8.72
N GLY A 195 12.83 -1.35 7.87
CA GLY A 195 13.02 -2.77 8.18
C GLY A 195 13.63 -3.54 7.01
N PRO A 196 14.01 -4.80 7.23
CA PRO A 196 14.48 -5.68 6.18
C PRO A 196 13.37 -6.00 5.16
N ALA A 197 13.76 -6.52 4.01
CA ALA A 197 12.83 -7.18 3.09
C ALA A 197 12.02 -8.24 3.85
N GLY A 198 10.75 -8.40 3.49
CA GLY A 198 9.82 -9.25 4.23
C GLY A 198 9.12 -8.55 5.41
N SER A 199 9.44 -7.29 5.73
CA SER A 199 8.67 -6.51 6.71
C SER A 199 7.27 -6.19 6.19
N VAL A 200 6.29 -6.13 7.11
CA VAL A 200 4.89 -5.87 6.77
C VAL A 200 4.31 -4.79 7.69
N GLY A 201 3.64 -3.82 7.08
CA GLY A 201 2.82 -2.84 7.79
C GLY A 201 1.34 -3.02 7.47
N PHE A 202 0.46 -2.87 8.46
CA PHE A 202 -0.98 -2.72 8.26
C PHE A 202 -1.33 -1.27 8.57
N VAL A 203 -1.82 -0.53 7.58
CA VAL A 203 -2.06 0.91 7.69
C VAL A 203 -3.52 1.21 7.35
N HIS A 204 -4.21 1.92 8.23
CA HIS A 204 -5.57 2.38 8.00
C HIS A 204 -5.61 3.42 6.87
N CYS A 205 -6.59 3.36 5.98
CA CYS A 205 -6.69 4.20 4.77
C CYS A 205 -6.75 5.72 5.04
N ASN A 206 -7.09 6.13 6.26
CA ASN A 206 -7.09 7.54 6.68
C ASN A 206 -5.80 7.97 7.42
N VAL A 207 -4.81 7.09 7.61
CA VAL A 207 -3.51 7.53 8.14
C VAL A 207 -2.86 8.47 7.13
N LEU A 208 -2.45 9.65 7.61
CA LEU A 208 -1.61 10.54 6.82
C LEU A 208 -0.24 9.91 6.60
N HIS A 209 0.13 9.78 5.34
CA HIS A 209 1.39 9.18 4.97
C HIS A 209 2.00 9.83 3.72
N GLY A 210 3.28 9.60 3.54
CA GLY A 210 4.03 10.11 2.40
C GLY A 210 5.41 9.47 2.32
N SER A 211 6.23 9.88 1.38
CA SER A 211 7.63 9.44 1.31
C SER A 211 8.47 10.42 0.50
N ALA A 212 9.70 10.67 0.91
CA ALA A 212 10.66 11.53 0.22
C ALA A 212 11.16 10.89 -1.11
N ASN A 213 12.00 11.59 -1.84
CA ASN A 213 12.77 11.02 -2.95
C ASN A 213 13.73 9.95 -2.43
N ASN A 214 13.99 8.92 -3.25
CA ASN A 214 15.02 7.94 -2.93
C ASN A 214 16.41 8.48 -3.31
N VAL A 215 17.16 8.96 -2.33
CA VAL A 215 18.51 9.50 -2.51
C VAL A 215 19.61 8.44 -2.49
N SER A 216 19.27 7.21 -2.11
CA SER A 216 20.22 6.09 -2.08
C SER A 216 20.50 5.55 -3.49
N PRO A 217 21.60 4.79 -3.71
CA PRO A 217 21.84 4.13 -5.00
C PRO A 217 20.99 2.88 -5.23
N TRP A 218 20.25 2.41 -4.22
CA TRP A 218 19.51 1.16 -4.28
C TRP A 218 18.01 1.39 -4.44
N ARG A 219 17.37 0.48 -5.18
CA ARG A 219 15.91 0.43 -5.25
C ARG A 219 15.29 0.14 -3.87
N ARG A 220 14.09 0.66 -3.66
CA ARG A 220 13.21 0.31 -2.55
C ARG A 220 11.83 -0.04 -3.11
N ALA A 221 11.53 -1.31 -3.20
CA ALA A 221 10.24 -1.80 -3.67
C ALA A 221 9.33 -2.18 -2.48
N ILE A 222 8.11 -1.65 -2.49
CA ILE A 222 7.04 -2.02 -1.57
C ILE A 222 5.82 -2.43 -2.40
N MET A 223 5.23 -3.58 -2.05
CA MET A 223 3.94 -3.99 -2.54
C MET A 223 2.86 -3.53 -1.57
N TYR A 224 1.88 -2.82 -2.08
CA TYR A 224 0.70 -2.39 -1.34
C TYR A 224 -0.50 -3.24 -1.77
N LEU A 225 -1.12 -3.90 -0.81
CA LEU A 225 -2.34 -4.69 -0.97
C LEU A 225 -3.45 -3.97 -0.20
N ILE A 226 -4.43 -3.45 -0.93
CA ILE A 226 -5.52 -2.67 -0.36
C ILE A 226 -6.74 -3.58 -0.20
N TYR A 227 -6.99 -3.99 1.05
CA TYR A 227 -8.13 -4.82 1.41
C TYR A 227 -9.28 -3.94 1.89
N ASN A 228 -10.44 -4.11 1.30
CA ASN A 228 -11.66 -3.44 1.73
C ASN A 228 -12.67 -4.45 2.29
N ALA A 229 -13.47 -4.03 3.26
CA ALA A 229 -14.55 -4.83 3.80
C ALA A 229 -15.58 -5.14 2.70
N VAL A 230 -16.08 -6.38 2.64
CA VAL A 230 -17.08 -6.77 1.64
C VAL A 230 -18.38 -5.98 1.84
N SER A 231 -18.77 -5.72 3.08
CA SER A 231 -19.94 -4.89 3.39
C SER A 231 -19.79 -3.42 2.97
N ASN A 232 -18.56 -3.00 2.61
CA ASN A 232 -18.19 -1.64 2.16
C ASN A 232 -17.80 -1.64 0.66
N ALA A 233 -18.36 -2.56 -0.13
CA ALA A 233 -18.06 -2.68 -1.55
C ALA A 233 -18.30 -1.36 -2.29
N CYS A 234 -17.38 -1.00 -3.18
CA CYS A 234 -17.43 0.23 -3.94
C CYS A 234 -18.57 0.21 -4.97
N SER A 235 -19.31 1.32 -5.09
CA SER A 235 -20.43 1.46 -6.03
C SER A 235 -20.06 2.10 -7.38
N GLY A 236 -18.91 2.78 -7.45
CA GLY A 236 -18.44 3.48 -8.65
C GLY A 236 -17.92 2.52 -9.72
N THR A 237 -18.13 2.87 -10.99
CA THR A 237 -17.76 2.02 -12.13
C THR A 237 -16.86 2.71 -13.15
N GLU A 238 -16.50 3.97 -12.92
CA GLU A 238 -15.81 4.80 -13.93
C GLU A 238 -14.32 4.49 -14.07
N ARG A 239 -13.66 4.10 -12.97
CA ARG A 239 -12.22 3.80 -13.01
C ARG A 239 -11.91 2.43 -13.57
N ALA A 240 -10.75 2.31 -14.19
CA ALA A 240 -10.24 1.04 -14.70
C ALA A 240 -10.14 -0.02 -13.59
N TRP A 241 -10.23 -1.28 -13.94
CA TRP A 241 -10.22 -2.43 -13.03
C TRP A 241 -9.01 -2.45 -12.09
N TYR A 242 -7.86 -1.96 -12.53
CA TYR A 242 -6.63 -1.94 -11.72
C TYR A 242 -6.62 -0.82 -10.67
N HIS A 243 -7.49 0.17 -10.79
CA HIS A 243 -7.72 1.22 -9.79
C HIS A 243 -8.88 0.89 -8.85
N ASN A 244 -9.92 0.26 -9.39
CA ASN A 244 -11.13 -0.10 -8.64
C ASN A 244 -11.56 -1.51 -9.07
N ASN A 245 -11.07 -2.52 -8.35
CA ASN A 245 -11.50 -3.89 -8.57
C ASN A 245 -12.95 -4.07 -8.12
N ARG A 246 -13.77 -4.65 -8.99
CA ARG A 246 -15.19 -4.90 -8.76
C ARG A 246 -15.52 -6.38 -8.53
N ASP A 247 -14.51 -7.21 -8.34
CA ASP A 247 -14.71 -8.56 -7.82
C ASP A 247 -14.75 -8.48 -6.28
N PHE A 248 -15.94 -8.45 -5.74
CA PHE A 248 -16.21 -8.37 -4.30
C PHE A 248 -16.28 -9.74 -3.63
N THR A 249 -15.88 -10.80 -4.33
CA THR A 249 -15.81 -12.14 -3.76
C THR A 249 -14.89 -12.16 -2.56
N PRO A 250 -15.33 -12.65 -1.39
CA PRO A 250 -14.49 -12.77 -0.21
C PRO A 250 -13.25 -13.59 -0.50
N LEU A 251 -12.09 -13.04 -0.19
CA LEU A 251 -10.81 -13.72 -0.39
C LEU A 251 -10.72 -14.96 0.50
N GLN A 252 -10.16 -16.04 -0.02
CA GLN A 252 -9.92 -17.26 0.75
C GLN A 252 -8.42 -17.44 0.99
N ALA A 253 -8.03 -17.62 2.26
CA ALA A 253 -6.64 -17.82 2.60
C ALA A 253 -6.10 -19.12 2.00
N LEU A 254 -4.89 -19.07 1.48
CA LEU A 254 -4.09 -20.23 1.09
C LEU A 254 -3.40 -20.86 2.29
N ALA A 255 -2.60 -21.91 2.06
CA ALA A 255 -1.69 -22.43 3.07
C ALA A 255 -0.61 -21.39 3.41
N ASP A 256 -0.11 -21.36 4.64
CA ASP A 256 0.84 -20.34 5.11
C ASP A 256 2.21 -20.44 4.43
N ASP A 257 2.53 -21.59 3.86
CA ASP A 257 3.74 -21.83 3.07
C ASP A 257 3.55 -21.60 1.56
N CYS A 258 2.46 -20.99 1.15
CA CYS A 258 2.11 -20.81 -0.27
C CYS A 258 3.17 -20.05 -1.10
N LEU A 259 3.97 -19.20 -0.47
CA LEU A 259 5.08 -18.51 -1.14
C LEU A 259 6.35 -19.37 -1.26
N LYS A 260 6.46 -20.46 -0.50
CA LYS A 260 7.59 -21.41 -0.55
C LYS A 260 7.43 -22.46 -1.64
N THR A 261 6.21 -22.71 -2.09
CA THR A 261 5.93 -23.64 -3.19
C THR A 261 6.31 -23.04 -4.53
N ARG A 262 7.38 -23.52 -5.15
CA ARG A 262 7.70 -23.21 -6.55
C ARG A 262 6.55 -23.69 -7.43
N SER A 263 6.11 -22.85 -8.36
CA SER A 263 5.23 -23.29 -9.45
C SER A 263 5.93 -24.42 -10.20
N GLN A 264 5.29 -25.59 -10.28
CA GLN A 264 5.75 -26.68 -11.14
C GLN A 264 5.60 -26.28 -12.60
#